data_861664591df88f87c8a9e885da97aa0d
#
_entry.id   861664591df88f87c8a9e885da97aa0d
#
_cell.length_a   1.000
_cell.length_b   1.000
_cell.length_c   1.000
_cell.angle_alpha   90.00
_cell.angle_beta   90.00
_cell.angle_gamma   90.00
#
_symmetry.space_group_name_H-M   'P 1'
#
loop_
_entity.id
_entity.type
_entity.pdbx_description
1 polymer ?
#
loop_
_entity_poly.entity_id
_entity_poly.type
_entity_poly.pdbx_seq_one_letter_code
_entity_poly.pdbx_strand_id
1 'polypeptide(L)'
;MNWTDEGIVLSVRQHGETASIVELLTREHGRHAGLVHGGQSRKHRPTLQIGNHIEATWKGRLAEQLGHITVELRRGYAAAAMDDPMALAGLTTLATMARLLPERDPHPNIYEIALFVLGFLEDASVWPALYVRWELALLDELGV
;
A
#
# COMPACT_ATOMS: atom_id res chain seq x y z
N MET A 1 17.66 -1.16 13.47
CA MET A 1 16.41 -1.92 13.50
C MET A 1 16.02 -2.35 12.09
N ASN A 2 15.49 -3.54 11.95
CA ASN A 2 14.95 -3.98 10.68
C ASN A 2 13.77 -4.93 10.89
N TRP A 3 12.90 -5.01 9.89
CA TRP A 3 11.79 -5.95 9.89
C TRP A 3 11.38 -6.24 8.44
N THR A 4 10.70 -7.38 8.28
CA THR A 4 10.08 -7.78 7.01
C THR A 4 8.59 -7.96 7.23
N ASP A 5 7.78 -7.43 6.32
CA ASP A 5 6.33 -7.47 6.41
C ASP A 5 5.70 -7.42 5.02
N GLU A 6 4.45 -7.80 4.93
CA GLU A 6 3.64 -7.57 3.74
C GLU A 6 3.08 -6.16 3.78
N GLY A 7 2.84 -5.60 2.61
CA GLY A 7 2.23 -4.27 2.52
C GLY A 7 1.55 -4.02 1.19
N ILE A 8 0.73 -2.98 1.20
CA ILE A 8 0.07 -2.44 0.02
C ILE A 8 0.69 -1.08 -0.27
N VAL A 9 1.09 -0.85 -1.50
CA VAL A 9 1.68 0.43 -1.90
C VAL A 9 0.58 1.49 -1.92
N LEU A 10 0.75 2.53 -1.11
CA LEU A 10 -0.21 3.63 -1.01
C LEU A 10 0.19 4.85 -1.81
N SER A 11 1.46 5.16 -1.84
CA SER A 11 1.99 6.28 -2.62
C SER A 11 3.44 6.05 -2.98
N VAL A 12 3.84 6.64 -4.10
CA VAL A 12 5.21 6.60 -4.60
C VAL A 12 5.53 8.00 -5.09
N ARG A 13 6.59 8.60 -4.58
CA ARG A 13 7.03 9.90 -5.08
C ARG A 13 8.53 9.90 -5.35
N GLN A 14 8.90 10.62 -6.37
CA GLN A 14 10.29 10.78 -6.77
C GLN A 14 11.10 11.48 -5.67
N HIS A 15 12.30 10.98 -5.40
CA HIS A 15 13.22 11.58 -4.46
C HIS A 15 14.62 11.62 -5.10
N GLY A 16 15.09 12.83 -5.40
CA GLY A 16 16.32 12.96 -6.16
C GLY A 16 16.19 12.40 -7.57
N GLU A 17 17.28 11.94 -8.16
CA GLU A 17 17.30 11.47 -9.55
C GLU A 17 16.89 10.00 -9.70
N THR A 18 17.16 9.16 -8.71
CA THR A 18 17.02 7.71 -8.85
C THR A 18 16.15 7.05 -7.80
N ALA A 19 16.01 7.64 -6.62
CA ALA A 19 15.29 7.04 -5.51
C ALA A 19 13.81 7.42 -5.51
N SER A 20 13.01 6.66 -4.75
CA SER A 20 11.61 6.96 -4.50
C SER A 20 11.34 6.87 -3.00
N ILE A 21 10.46 7.75 -2.51
CA ILE A 21 9.88 7.58 -1.17
C ILE A 21 8.56 6.85 -1.35
N VAL A 22 8.45 5.71 -0.72
CA VAL A 22 7.30 4.81 -0.84
C VAL A 22 6.57 4.75 0.49
N GLU A 23 5.26 4.90 0.46
CA GLU A 23 4.40 4.74 1.62
C GLU A 23 3.60 3.46 1.46
N LEU A 24 3.60 2.64 2.51
CA LEU A 24 2.96 1.33 2.53
C LEU A 24 1.93 1.28 3.65
N LEU A 25 0.87 0.51 3.44
CA LEU A 25 0.06 0.00 4.53
C LEU A 25 0.54 -1.43 4.80
N THR A 26 1.21 -1.64 5.92
CA THR A 26 1.74 -2.96 6.29
C THR A 26 0.81 -3.68 7.24
N ARG A 27 0.95 -5.01 7.30
CA ARG A 27 0.13 -5.85 8.18
C ARG A 27 0.42 -5.58 9.66
N GLU A 28 1.69 -5.60 10.04
CA GLU A 28 2.12 -5.59 11.44
C GLU A 28 2.75 -4.27 11.90
N HIS A 29 3.09 -3.39 10.96
CA HIS A 29 3.81 -2.14 11.27
C HIS A 29 3.03 -0.89 10.90
N GLY A 30 1.77 -1.06 10.51
CA GLY A 30 0.90 0.06 10.16
C GLY A 30 1.31 0.77 8.88
N ARG A 31 0.86 2.02 8.74
CA ARG A 31 1.25 2.87 7.62
C ARG A 31 2.70 3.31 7.83
N HIS A 32 3.57 2.97 6.90
CA HIS A 32 5.01 3.13 7.07
C HIS A 32 5.65 3.59 5.77
N ALA A 33 6.58 4.53 5.86
CA ALA A 33 7.29 5.06 4.69
C ALA A 33 8.76 4.67 4.73
N GLY A 34 9.40 4.67 3.59
CA GLY A 34 10.82 4.46 3.46
C GLY A 34 11.34 4.82 2.09
N LEU A 35 12.65 4.91 1.98
CA LEU A 35 13.34 5.22 0.74
C LEU A 35 13.68 3.92 0.01
N VAL A 36 13.33 3.86 -1.27
CA VAL A 36 13.72 2.76 -2.15
C VAL A 36 14.81 3.27 -3.07
N HIS A 37 16.02 2.75 -2.92
CA HIS A 37 17.14 3.07 -3.82
C HIS A 37 16.84 2.54 -5.21
N GLY A 38 17.05 3.37 -6.22
CA GLY A 38 16.74 3.00 -7.59
C GLY A 38 15.26 2.79 -7.86
N GLY A 39 14.38 3.36 -7.02
CA GLY A 39 12.93 3.18 -7.14
C GLY A 39 12.34 3.69 -8.45
N GLN A 40 13.06 4.54 -9.16
CA GLN A 40 12.63 5.07 -10.45
C GLN A 40 13.11 4.22 -11.63
N SER A 41 13.86 3.14 -11.37
CA SER A 41 14.41 2.28 -12.41
C SER A 41 13.32 1.41 -13.04
N ARG A 42 13.64 0.88 -14.24
CA ARG A 42 12.76 -0.09 -14.93
C ARG A 42 12.50 -1.35 -14.09
N LYS A 43 13.47 -1.73 -13.27
CA LYS A 43 13.35 -2.90 -12.40
C LYS A 43 12.26 -2.70 -11.36
N HIS A 44 12.15 -1.51 -10.77
CA HIS A 44 11.23 -1.24 -9.68
C HIS A 44 9.86 -0.72 -10.11
N ARG A 45 9.75 -0.13 -11.29
CA ARG A 45 8.49 0.47 -11.76
C ARG A 45 7.28 -0.45 -11.71
N PRO A 46 7.39 -1.71 -12.18
CA PRO A 46 6.22 -2.60 -12.13
C PRO A 46 5.81 -2.95 -10.71
N THR A 47 6.75 -2.96 -9.77
CA THR A 47 6.50 -3.27 -8.36
C THR A 47 5.93 -2.08 -7.62
N LEU A 48 6.49 -0.89 -7.83
CA LEU A 48 6.13 0.33 -7.12
C LEU A 48 4.96 1.06 -7.80
N GLN A 49 3.83 0.36 -7.88
CA GLN A 49 2.58 0.94 -8.39
C GLN A 49 1.55 0.93 -7.27
N ILE A 50 0.79 2.02 -7.16
CA ILE A 50 -0.24 2.16 -6.14
C ILE A 50 -1.19 0.97 -6.19
N GLY A 51 -1.45 0.38 -5.03
CA GLY A 51 -2.34 -0.76 -4.88
C GLY A 51 -1.66 -2.12 -4.99
N ASN A 52 -0.41 -2.20 -5.41
CA ASN A 52 0.31 -3.46 -5.48
C ASN A 52 0.54 -4.05 -4.09
N HIS A 53 0.40 -5.36 -4.00
CA HIS A 53 0.73 -6.14 -2.81
C HIS A 53 2.19 -6.57 -2.90
N ILE A 54 2.97 -6.21 -1.90
CA ILE A 54 4.42 -6.44 -1.89
C ILE A 54 4.87 -7.03 -0.55
N GLU A 55 6.07 -7.60 -0.56
CA GLU A 55 6.82 -7.88 0.65
C GLU A 55 7.89 -6.79 0.78
N ALA A 56 7.99 -6.19 1.96
CA ALA A 56 8.91 -5.11 2.23
C ALA A 56 9.85 -5.47 3.37
N THR A 57 11.12 -5.16 3.21
CA THR A 57 12.09 -5.19 4.30
C THR A 57 12.54 -3.76 4.58
N TRP A 58 12.24 -3.29 5.78
CA TRP A 58 12.60 -1.96 6.23
C TRP A 58 13.83 -2.02 7.12
N LYS A 59 14.75 -1.06 6.91
CA LYS A 59 15.96 -0.91 7.71
C LYS A 59 16.14 0.55 8.08
N GLY A 60 16.40 0.79 9.36
CA GLY A 60 16.70 2.14 9.86
C GLY A 60 17.48 2.02 11.16
N ARG A 61 18.22 3.08 11.49
CA ARG A 61 18.99 3.14 12.74
C ARG A 61 18.07 3.32 13.95
N LEU A 62 17.04 4.14 13.78
CA LEU A 62 16.03 4.41 14.80
C LEU A 62 14.65 4.16 14.20
N ALA A 63 13.71 3.73 15.03
CA ALA A 63 12.37 3.39 14.59
C ALA A 63 11.64 4.55 13.90
N GLU A 64 11.88 5.78 14.33
CA GLU A 64 11.24 6.99 13.83
C GLU A 64 11.90 7.58 12.58
N GLN A 65 13.01 7.01 12.11
CA GLN A 65 13.67 7.46 10.88
C GLN A 65 12.93 7.00 9.65
N LEU A 66 13.10 7.71 8.54
CA LEU A 66 12.53 7.30 7.26
C LEU A 66 13.01 5.90 6.87
N GLY A 67 14.31 5.62 7.01
CA GLY A 67 14.88 4.33 6.69
C GLY A 67 14.88 3.98 5.22
N HIS A 68 15.24 2.75 4.93
CA HIS A 68 15.33 2.20 3.59
C HIS A 68 14.43 0.98 3.47
N ILE A 69 13.78 0.83 2.31
CA ILE A 69 12.91 -0.30 2.03
C ILE A 69 13.43 -1.03 0.79
N THR A 70 13.50 -2.36 0.88
CA THR A 70 13.61 -3.22 -0.29
C THR A 70 12.28 -3.92 -0.49
N VAL A 71 11.86 -4.10 -1.74
CA VAL A 71 10.54 -4.61 -2.06
C VAL A 71 10.60 -5.77 -3.03
N GLU A 72 9.65 -6.71 -2.86
CA GLU A 72 9.40 -7.79 -3.81
C GLU A 72 7.91 -7.82 -4.10
N LEU A 73 7.56 -7.92 -5.38
CA LEU A 73 6.16 -7.99 -5.79
C LEU A 73 5.54 -9.32 -5.36
N ARG A 74 4.40 -9.25 -4.70
CA ARG A 74 3.57 -10.39 -4.37
C ARG A 74 2.43 -10.53 -5.37
N ARG A 75 1.68 -9.45 -5.60
CA ARG A 75 0.58 -9.45 -6.55
C ARG A 75 0.39 -8.07 -7.16
N GLY A 76 0.35 -8.01 -8.50
CA GLY A 76 0.23 -6.77 -9.26
C GLY A 76 -1.20 -6.35 -9.49
N TYR A 77 -1.88 -5.87 -8.47
CA TYR A 77 -3.25 -5.38 -8.61
C TYR A 77 -3.36 -4.16 -9.51
N ALA A 78 -2.32 -3.33 -9.55
CA ALA A 78 -2.29 -2.15 -10.42
C ALA A 78 -2.37 -2.53 -11.89
N ALA A 79 -1.62 -3.55 -12.31
CA ALA A 79 -1.65 -4.03 -13.69
C ALA A 79 -3.03 -4.62 -14.05
N ALA A 80 -3.63 -5.37 -13.12
CA ALA A 80 -4.95 -5.96 -13.32
C ALA A 80 -6.05 -4.89 -13.47
N ALA A 81 -5.89 -3.73 -12.83
CA ALA A 81 -6.87 -2.64 -12.87
C ALA A 81 -6.63 -1.65 -14.01
N MET A 82 -5.49 -1.74 -14.70
CA MET A 82 -5.05 -0.70 -15.65
C MET A 82 -6.07 -0.39 -16.75
N ASP A 83 -6.72 -1.41 -17.29
CA ASP A 83 -7.66 -1.26 -18.40
C ASP A 83 -9.12 -1.17 -17.96
N ASP A 84 -9.36 -1.10 -16.66
CA ASP A 84 -10.70 -1.01 -16.09
C ASP A 84 -10.83 0.27 -15.24
N PRO A 85 -11.47 1.33 -15.78
CA PRO A 85 -11.57 2.60 -15.05
C PRO A 85 -12.24 2.49 -13.68
N MET A 86 -13.22 1.61 -13.53
CA MET A 86 -13.90 1.41 -12.24
C MET A 86 -12.97 0.75 -11.22
N ALA A 87 -12.27 -0.31 -11.63
CA ALA A 87 -11.31 -0.99 -10.78
C ALA A 87 -10.18 -0.05 -10.37
N LEU A 88 -9.68 0.73 -11.32
CA LEU A 88 -8.62 1.71 -11.05
C LEU A 88 -9.09 2.78 -10.06
N ALA A 89 -10.32 3.25 -10.20
CA ALA A 89 -10.90 4.22 -9.26
C ALA A 89 -11.02 3.61 -7.86
N GLY A 90 -11.47 2.38 -7.75
CA GLY A 90 -11.57 1.67 -6.47
C GLY A 90 -10.22 1.50 -5.80
N LEU A 91 -9.23 1.05 -6.54
CA LEU A 91 -7.87 0.86 -6.06
C LEU A 91 -7.26 2.18 -5.58
N THR A 92 -7.39 3.23 -6.37
CA THR A 92 -6.84 4.55 -6.06
C THR A 92 -7.54 5.17 -4.84
N THR A 93 -8.85 5.03 -4.75
CA THR A 93 -9.63 5.54 -3.63
C THR A 93 -9.25 4.83 -2.33
N LEU A 94 -9.13 3.51 -2.38
CA LEU A 94 -8.70 2.72 -1.22
C LEU A 94 -7.32 3.17 -0.73
N ALA A 95 -6.36 3.31 -1.64
CA ALA A 95 -5.01 3.73 -1.28
C ALA A 95 -4.99 5.14 -0.68
N THR A 96 -5.79 6.04 -1.24
CA THR A 96 -5.90 7.41 -0.73
C THR A 96 -6.51 7.44 0.67
N MET A 97 -7.60 6.72 0.87
CA MET A 97 -8.29 6.68 2.17
C MET A 97 -7.43 6.01 3.25
N ALA A 98 -6.65 4.99 2.90
CA ALA A 98 -5.76 4.33 3.85
C ALA A 98 -4.72 5.29 4.45
N ARG A 99 -4.41 6.37 3.76
CA ARG A 99 -3.47 7.38 4.26
C ARG A 99 -4.02 8.23 5.40
N LEU A 100 -5.29 8.05 5.73
CA LEU A 100 -5.89 8.67 6.93
C LEU A 100 -5.46 7.99 8.22
N LEU A 101 -4.96 6.76 8.15
CA LEU A 101 -4.47 6.04 9.33
C LEU A 101 -3.21 6.72 9.87
N PRO A 102 -3.03 6.72 11.21
CA PRO A 102 -1.78 7.21 11.81
C PRO A 102 -0.58 6.41 11.33
N GLU A 103 0.56 7.08 11.21
CA GLU A 103 1.80 6.41 10.85
C GLU A 103 2.24 5.44 11.93
N ARG A 104 2.77 4.29 11.51
CA ARG A 104 3.42 3.30 12.38
C ARG A 104 2.51 2.76 13.49
N ASP A 105 1.22 2.77 13.23
CA ASP A 105 0.20 2.26 14.13
C ASP A 105 -0.49 1.06 13.46
N PRO A 106 -0.25 -0.17 13.94
CA PRO A 106 -0.78 -1.36 13.27
C PRO A 106 -2.30 -1.46 13.33
N HIS A 107 -2.90 -1.77 12.19
CA HIS A 107 -4.31 -2.06 12.03
C HIS A 107 -4.47 -3.29 11.13
N PRO A 108 -4.10 -4.49 11.61
CA PRO A 108 -4.09 -5.71 10.77
C PRO A 108 -5.45 -6.00 10.15
N ASN A 109 -6.53 -5.69 10.86
CA ASN A 109 -7.88 -5.89 10.39
C ASN A 109 -8.18 -5.04 9.15
N ILE A 110 -7.79 -3.76 9.18
CA ILE A 110 -7.96 -2.84 8.05
C ILE A 110 -7.14 -3.34 6.86
N TYR A 111 -5.92 -3.82 7.13
CA TYR A 111 -5.05 -4.38 6.11
C TYR A 111 -5.68 -5.60 5.43
N GLU A 112 -6.20 -6.55 6.22
CA GLU A 112 -6.81 -7.78 5.70
C GLU A 112 -8.02 -7.48 4.81
N ILE A 113 -8.90 -6.58 5.26
CA ILE A 113 -10.08 -6.21 4.49
C ILE A 113 -9.67 -5.50 3.19
N ALA A 114 -8.64 -4.66 3.25
CA ALA A 114 -8.12 -3.99 2.04
C ALA A 114 -7.63 -5.01 1.00
N LEU A 115 -6.90 -6.04 1.42
CA LEU A 115 -6.49 -7.11 0.51
C LEU A 115 -7.68 -7.82 -0.11
N PHE A 116 -8.74 -8.02 0.67
CA PHE A 116 -9.96 -8.64 0.17
C PHE A 116 -10.58 -7.80 -0.95
N VAL A 117 -10.69 -6.50 -0.74
CA VAL A 117 -11.21 -5.58 -1.75
C VAL A 117 -10.37 -5.66 -3.02
N LEU A 118 -9.05 -5.58 -2.88
CA LEU A 118 -8.13 -5.64 -4.02
C LEU A 118 -8.24 -6.95 -4.80
N GLY A 119 -8.46 -8.05 -4.09
CA GLY A 119 -8.62 -9.37 -4.70
C GLY A 119 -9.88 -9.52 -5.56
N PHE A 120 -10.87 -8.64 -5.39
CA PHE A 120 -12.13 -8.69 -6.12
C PHE A 120 -12.34 -7.52 -7.08
N LEU A 121 -11.30 -6.72 -7.36
CA LEU A 121 -11.43 -5.54 -8.23
C LEU A 121 -11.86 -5.88 -9.66
N GLU A 122 -11.63 -7.08 -10.12
CA GLU A 122 -12.06 -7.52 -11.44
C GLU A 122 -13.56 -7.87 -11.48
N ASP A 123 -14.22 -7.95 -10.34
CA ASP A 123 -15.64 -8.27 -10.23
C ASP A 123 -16.42 -7.05 -9.73
N ALA A 124 -16.93 -6.27 -10.67
CA ALA A 124 -17.67 -5.04 -10.40
C ALA A 124 -18.98 -5.27 -9.63
N SER A 125 -19.49 -6.51 -9.59
CA SER A 125 -20.69 -6.85 -8.83
C SER A 125 -20.40 -7.09 -7.35
N VAL A 126 -19.14 -7.25 -6.98
CA VAL A 126 -18.73 -7.63 -5.63
C VAL A 126 -17.91 -6.55 -4.92
N TRP A 127 -16.87 -6.02 -5.58
CA TRP A 127 -15.90 -5.18 -4.86
C TRP A 127 -16.49 -3.87 -4.30
N PRO A 128 -17.49 -3.20 -4.91
CA PRO A 128 -18.01 -1.96 -4.32
C PRO A 128 -18.60 -2.16 -2.92
N ALA A 129 -19.31 -3.26 -2.69
CA ALA A 129 -19.86 -3.58 -1.37
C ALA A 129 -18.73 -3.89 -0.38
N LEU A 130 -17.69 -4.59 -0.81
CA LEU A 130 -16.53 -4.86 0.04
C LEU A 130 -15.79 -3.57 0.38
N TYR A 131 -15.67 -2.66 -0.58
CA TYR A 131 -15.05 -1.36 -0.37
C TYR A 131 -15.81 -0.56 0.70
N VAL A 132 -17.15 -0.51 0.62
CA VAL A 132 -17.97 0.18 1.61
C VAL A 132 -17.73 -0.40 3.02
N ARG A 133 -17.67 -1.71 3.13
CA ARG A 133 -17.36 -2.38 4.40
C ARG A 133 -15.98 -1.97 4.93
N TRP A 134 -15.00 -1.91 4.04
CA TRP A 134 -13.66 -1.48 4.40
C TRP A 134 -13.65 -0.03 4.87
N GLU A 135 -14.33 0.85 4.16
CA GLU A 135 -14.42 2.26 4.54
C GLU A 135 -15.09 2.45 5.89
N LEU A 136 -16.16 1.71 6.17
CA LEU A 136 -16.82 1.74 7.48
C LEU A 136 -15.88 1.25 8.58
N ALA A 137 -15.13 0.19 8.33
CA ALA A 137 -14.14 -0.32 9.28
C ALA A 137 -13.04 0.71 9.55
N LEU A 138 -12.57 1.39 8.49
CA LEU A 138 -11.57 2.46 8.61
C LEU A 138 -12.10 3.61 9.46
N LEU A 139 -13.31 4.08 9.19
CA LEU A 139 -13.92 5.17 9.96
C LEU A 139 -14.10 4.79 11.42
N ASP A 140 -14.48 3.56 11.69
CA ASP A 140 -14.60 3.05 13.05
C ASP A 140 -13.25 3.07 13.78
N GLU A 141 -12.18 2.62 13.12
CA GLU A 141 -10.83 2.68 13.68
C GLU A 141 -10.36 4.12 13.95
N LEU A 142 -10.80 5.06 13.13
CA LEU A 142 -10.46 6.48 13.30
C LEU A 142 -11.31 7.16 14.37
N GLY A 143 -12.29 6.48 14.93
CA GLY A 143 -13.16 7.03 15.97
C GLY A 143 -14.22 7.99 15.45
N VAL A 144 -14.61 7.83 14.20
CA VAL A 144 -15.57 8.73 13.54
C VAL A 144 -16.95 8.11 13.47
#